data_eaeebd1c2aa22caeaafb3b68c0a0e12e
#
_entry.id   eaeebd1c2aa22caeaafb3b68c0a0e12e
#
_cell.length_a   1.000
_cell.length_b   1.000
_cell.length_c   1.000
_cell.angle_alpha   90.00
_cell.angle_beta   90.00
_cell.angle_gamma   90.00
#
_symmetry.space_group_name_H-M   'P 1'
#
loop_
_entity.id
_entity.type
_entity.pdbx_description
1 polymer ?
#
loop_
_entity_poly.entity_id
_entity_poly.type
_entity_poly.pdbx_seq_one_letter_code
_entity_poly.pdbx_strand_id
1 'polypeptide(L)'
;MGSINALDRQRLIRVLELLGERLPTELLRAEFPDLTRKDVRSIFQAVTEHLRCCEEWADSVADNQQDGPGAGMMTVSLYCDGASRGNPGPSGAGVVLLDEKGEQIFELSRYLDNGTNNEAEYRALVRGLEAAADLGVKRVEIFLDSELVVRQLSGRYKVRNPRLQSLFDQAMSRLQRFDDYAIFHVGRELNQQADRLANEAIDRGLQGGDTETYRLAR
;
A
#
# COMPACT_ATOMS: atom_id res chain seq x y z
N MET A 1 -2.01 -19.71 -6.69
CA MET A 1 -0.54 -19.78 -6.68
C MET A 1 -0.15 -20.37 -5.35
N GLY A 2 0.61 -21.48 -5.30
CA GLY A 2 0.95 -22.16 -4.05
C GLY A 2 1.84 -21.29 -3.18
N SER A 3 1.60 -21.25 -1.87
CA SER A 3 2.47 -20.56 -0.93
C SER A 3 3.88 -21.18 -0.98
N ILE A 4 4.89 -20.35 -1.10
CA ILE A 4 6.29 -20.76 -1.01
C ILE A 4 6.50 -21.24 0.43
N ASN A 5 6.85 -22.51 0.62
CA ASN A 5 7.12 -23.05 1.95
C ASN A 5 8.45 -22.48 2.53
N ALA A 6 8.67 -22.61 3.83
CA ALA A 6 9.85 -22.05 4.51
C ALA A 6 11.17 -22.54 3.88
N LEU A 7 11.24 -23.82 3.46
CA LEU A 7 12.44 -24.38 2.82
C LEU A 7 12.71 -23.75 1.44
N ASP A 8 11.66 -23.47 0.69
CA ASP A 8 11.77 -22.80 -0.62
C ASP A 8 12.16 -21.33 -0.46
N ARG A 9 11.69 -20.67 0.61
CA ARG A 9 12.05 -19.29 0.94
C ARG A 9 13.52 -19.15 1.30
N GLN A 10 14.08 -20.02 2.17
CA GLN A 10 15.50 -20.01 2.51
C GLN A 10 16.39 -20.25 1.28
N ARG A 11 15.97 -21.14 0.39
CA ARG A 11 16.65 -21.34 -0.89
C ARG A 11 16.61 -20.10 -1.76
N LEU A 12 15.46 -19.40 -1.81
CA LEU A 12 15.31 -18.16 -2.56
C LEU A 12 16.24 -17.06 -2.00
N ILE A 13 16.26 -16.86 -0.68
CA ILE A 13 17.17 -15.92 -0.02
C ILE A 13 18.62 -16.23 -0.44
N ARG A 14 19.03 -17.48 -0.37
CA ARG A 14 20.39 -17.88 -0.74
C ARG A 14 20.72 -17.64 -2.21
N VAL A 15 19.76 -17.88 -3.10
CA VAL A 15 19.90 -17.58 -4.54
C VAL A 15 20.05 -16.08 -4.76
N LEU A 16 19.24 -15.24 -4.11
CA LEU A 16 19.31 -13.78 -4.21
C LEU A 16 20.64 -13.23 -3.68
N GLU A 17 21.17 -13.76 -2.58
CA GLU A 17 22.50 -13.40 -2.06
C GLU A 17 23.59 -13.70 -3.09
N LEU A 18 23.59 -14.92 -3.64
CA LEU A 18 24.58 -15.34 -4.64
C LEU A 18 24.48 -14.50 -5.93
N LEU A 19 23.27 -14.15 -6.36
CA LEU A 19 23.06 -13.27 -7.49
C LEU A 19 23.58 -11.86 -7.20
N GLY A 20 23.30 -11.29 -6.04
CA GLY A 20 23.81 -9.96 -5.64
C GLY A 20 25.35 -9.91 -5.58
N GLU A 21 26.01 -11.03 -5.25
CA GLU A 21 27.49 -11.12 -5.21
C GLU A 21 28.12 -11.36 -6.58
N ARG A 22 27.49 -12.17 -7.44
CA ARG A 22 28.09 -12.74 -8.64
C ARG A 22 27.49 -12.26 -9.96
N LEU A 23 26.38 -11.47 -9.91
CA LEU A 23 25.72 -11.01 -11.13
C LEU A 23 26.70 -10.19 -12.00
N PRO A 24 26.92 -10.56 -13.28
CA PRO A 24 27.74 -9.78 -14.20
C PRO A 24 27.03 -8.45 -14.48
N THR A 25 27.53 -7.36 -13.89
CA THR A 25 26.94 -6.00 -14.08
C THR A 25 26.99 -5.53 -15.51
N GLU A 26 27.83 -6.14 -16.35
CA GLU A 26 27.92 -5.85 -17.79
C GLU A 26 26.61 -6.13 -18.55
N LEU A 27 25.86 -7.17 -18.11
CA LEU A 27 24.55 -7.49 -18.70
C LEU A 27 23.47 -6.45 -18.37
N LEU A 28 23.57 -5.81 -17.20
CA LEU A 28 22.61 -4.80 -16.77
C LEU A 28 22.92 -3.41 -17.31
N ARG A 29 24.19 -3.12 -17.62
CA ARG A 29 24.60 -1.81 -18.13
C ARG A 29 24.04 -1.48 -19.51
N ALA A 30 23.63 -2.48 -20.27
CA ALA A 30 23.01 -2.25 -21.58
C ALA A 30 21.63 -1.58 -21.44
N GLU A 31 20.87 -1.91 -20.38
CA GLU A 31 19.54 -1.36 -20.11
C GLU A 31 19.56 -0.28 -19.04
N PHE A 32 20.52 -0.36 -18.10
CA PHE A 32 20.67 0.54 -16.95
C PHE A 32 22.10 1.06 -16.84
N PRO A 33 22.52 2.04 -17.69
CA PRO A 33 23.91 2.50 -17.76
C PRO A 33 24.48 3.06 -16.45
N ASP A 34 23.62 3.66 -15.62
CA ASP A 34 24.00 4.30 -14.35
C ASP A 34 24.04 3.33 -13.17
N LEU A 35 23.63 2.07 -13.36
CA LEU A 35 23.57 1.09 -12.28
C LEU A 35 24.98 0.59 -11.93
N THR A 36 25.41 0.83 -10.69
CA THR A 36 26.71 0.34 -10.20
C THR A 36 26.57 -1.05 -9.55
N ARG A 37 27.71 -1.75 -9.43
CA ARG A 37 27.76 -3.02 -8.69
C ARG A 37 27.32 -2.89 -7.24
N LYS A 38 27.52 -1.72 -6.64
CA LYS A 38 27.08 -1.40 -5.29
C LYS A 38 25.56 -1.29 -5.22
N ASP A 39 24.95 -0.67 -6.21
CA ASP A 39 23.48 -0.50 -6.28
C ASP A 39 22.80 -1.86 -6.44
N VAL A 40 23.30 -2.72 -7.34
CA VAL A 40 22.80 -4.09 -7.51
C VAL A 40 22.89 -4.87 -6.19
N ARG A 41 24.04 -4.84 -5.52
CA ARG A 41 24.21 -5.50 -4.22
C ARG A 41 23.22 -4.95 -3.18
N SER A 42 23.03 -3.64 -3.11
CA SER A 42 22.10 -3.01 -2.16
C SER A 42 20.65 -3.40 -2.43
N ILE A 43 20.24 -3.52 -3.70
CA ILE A 43 18.90 -3.99 -4.08
C ILE A 43 18.69 -5.43 -3.61
N PHE A 44 19.61 -6.35 -3.93
CA PHE A 44 19.49 -7.74 -3.51
C PHE A 44 19.55 -7.90 -1.98
N GLN A 45 20.36 -7.09 -1.30
CA GLN A 45 20.42 -7.08 0.15
C GLN A 45 19.11 -6.58 0.77
N ALA A 46 18.50 -5.54 0.24
CA ALA A 46 17.21 -5.05 0.70
C ALA A 46 16.09 -6.09 0.53
N VAL A 47 16.07 -6.80 -0.60
CA VAL A 47 15.09 -7.87 -0.86
C VAL A 47 15.32 -9.06 0.09
N THR A 48 16.57 -9.48 0.31
CA THR A 48 16.85 -10.58 1.23
C THR A 48 16.56 -10.25 2.68
N GLU A 49 16.81 -9.00 3.11
CA GLU A 49 16.49 -8.52 4.44
C GLU A 49 14.96 -8.49 4.66
N HIS A 50 14.22 -8.02 3.66
CA HIS A 50 12.76 -8.06 3.71
C HIS A 50 12.22 -9.49 3.83
N LEU A 51 12.78 -10.44 3.07
CA LEU A 51 12.39 -11.85 3.18
C LEU A 51 12.76 -12.46 4.54
N ARG A 52 13.86 -12.04 5.18
CA ARG A 52 14.24 -12.47 6.54
C ARG A 52 13.31 -11.91 7.61
N CYS A 53 13.02 -10.62 7.56
CA CYS A 53 12.06 -10.00 8.48
C CYS A 53 10.71 -10.72 8.47
N CYS A 54 10.28 -11.21 7.31
CA CYS A 54 9.07 -12.04 7.21
C CYS A 54 9.23 -13.42 7.90
N GLU A 55 10.45 -13.96 8.04
CA GLU A 55 10.71 -15.21 8.78
C GLU A 55 10.69 -15.01 10.31
N GLU A 56 11.42 -14.01 10.82
CA GLU A 56 11.45 -13.70 12.26
C GLU A 56 10.05 -13.42 12.80
N TRP A 57 9.19 -12.84 11.96
CA TRP A 57 7.81 -12.59 12.29
C TRP A 57 6.95 -13.88 12.30
N ALA A 58 7.14 -14.79 11.33
CA ALA A 58 6.43 -16.07 11.29
C ALA A 58 6.79 -16.96 12.49
N ASP A 59 8.04 -16.96 12.93
CA ASP A 59 8.50 -17.71 14.09
C ASP A 59 8.01 -17.08 15.42
N SER A 60 7.93 -15.74 15.50
CA SER A 60 7.38 -15.04 16.68
C SER A 60 5.87 -15.24 16.87
N VAL A 61 5.15 -15.51 15.77
CA VAL A 61 3.70 -15.85 15.81
C VAL A 61 3.48 -17.30 16.21
N ALA A 62 4.39 -18.21 15.86
CA ALA A 62 4.27 -19.63 16.22
C ALA A 62 4.42 -19.87 17.74
N ASP A 63 5.18 -19.03 18.44
CA ASP A 63 5.42 -19.16 19.89
C ASP A 63 4.30 -18.53 20.76
N ASN A 64 3.40 -17.72 20.16
CA ASN A 64 2.28 -17.07 20.85
C ASN A 64 0.93 -17.78 20.69
N GLN A 65 0.90 -19.04 20.20
CA GLN A 65 -0.34 -19.83 20.07
C GLN A 65 -0.77 -20.49 21.39
N GLN A 66 -0.95 -19.72 22.46
CA GLN A 66 -1.58 -20.21 23.70
C GLN A 66 -2.88 -19.48 24.10
N ASP A 67 -3.51 -18.73 23.21
CA ASP A 67 -4.86 -18.19 23.49
C ASP A 67 -5.81 -18.47 22.32
N GLY A 68 -6.66 -19.48 22.48
CA GLY A 68 -7.97 -19.72 21.87
C GLY A 68 -8.09 -19.78 20.34
N PRO A 69 -8.99 -20.59 19.78
CA PRO A 69 -9.19 -20.68 18.33
C PRO A 69 -9.92 -19.43 17.81
N GLY A 70 -9.21 -18.55 17.04
CA GLY A 70 -9.90 -17.57 16.22
C GLY A 70 -9.33 -16.17 16.03
N ALA A 71 -8.17 -15.80 16.57
CA ALA A 71 -7.59 -14.48 16.30
C ALA A 71 -6.32 -14.59 15.44
N GLY A 72 -6.44 -15.03 14.21
CA GLY A 72 -5.43 -14.81 13.19
C GLY A 72 -5.22 -13.30 13.01
N MET A 73 -3.97 -12.84 13.02
CA MET A 73 -3.63 -11.43 12.78
C MET A 73 -4.09 -11.07 11.37
N MET A 74 -5.20 -10.31 11.25
CA MET A 74 -5.81 -9.98 9.98
C MET A 74 -4.91 -9.03 9.21
N THR A 75 -4.30 -9.52 8.13
CA THR A 75 -3.53 -8.73 7.18
C THR A 75 -4.42 -8.36 6.00
N VAL A 76 -4.36 -7.12 5.54
CA VAL A 76 -5.09 -6.69 4.33
C VAL A 76 -4.20 -5.90 3.39
N SER A 77 -4.52 -6.00 2.10
CA SER A 77 -4.00 -5.13 1.06
C SER A 77 -4.96 -3.96 0.85
N LEU A 78 -4.49 -2.73 1.10
CA LEU A 78 -5.23 -1.49 0.90
C LEU A 78 -4.81 -0.86 -0.43
N TYR A 79 -5.73 -0.75 -1.35
CA TYR A 79 -5.63 0.04 -2.57
C TYR A 79 -6.48 1.29 -2.43
N CYS A 80 -5.92 2.46 -2.71
CA CYS A 80 -6.70 3.69 -2.69
C CYS A 80 -6.22 4.67 -3.76
N ASP A 81 -7.15 5.48 -4.23
CA ASP A 81 -6.91 6.53 -5.21
C ASP A 81 -7.79 7.74 -4.94
N GLY A 82 -7.28 8.92 -5.28
CA GLY A 82 -7.99 10.17 -5.22
C GLY A 82 -7.96 10.90 -6.56
N ALA A 83 -9.13 11.19 -7.10
CA ALA A 83 -9.28 11.92 -8.36
C ALA A 83 -9.82 13.32 -8.16
N SER A 84 -9.47 14.24 -9.09
CA SER A 84 -10.04 15.61 -9.14
C SER A 84 -10.29 16.03 -10.57
N ARG A 85 -11.48 16.55 -10.86
CA ARG A 85 -11.83 17.15 -12.17
C ARG A 85 -11.50 18.64 -12.18
N GLY A 86 -10.26 18.95 -12.45
CA GLY A 86 -9.62 20.24 -12.25
C GLY A 86 -8.69 20.21 -11.04
N ASN A 87 -7.83 21.23 -10.90
CA ASN A 87 -6.83 21.24 -9.81
C ASN A 87 -6.66 22.66 -9.23
N PRO A 88 -7.56 23.11 -8.30
CA PRO A 88 -8.63 22.36 -7.63
C PRO A 88 -9.90 22.19 -8.46
N GLY A 89 -10.72 21.19 -8.07
CA GLY A 89 -12.03 20.92 -8.67
C GLY A 89 -12.80 19.84 -7.89
N PRO A 90 -13.99 19.44 -8.37
CA PRO A 90 -14.75 18.33 -7.81
C PRO A 90 -13.86 17.10 -7.68
N SER A 91 -13.84 16.51 -6.50
CA SER A 91 -12.91 15.43 -6.19
C SER A 91 -13.61 14.24 -5.53
N GLY A 92 -12.98 13.07 -5.64
CA GLY A 92 -13.50 11.82 -5.11
C GLY A 92 -12.39 10.91 -4.60
N ALA A 93 -12.76 10.00 -3.73
CA ALA A 93 -11.89 8.96 -3.18
C ALA A 93 -12.46 7.58 -3.48
N GLY A 94 -11.58 6.67 -3.89
CA GLY A 94 -11.84 5.26 -4.05
C GLY A 94 -10.93 4.44 -3.12
N VAL A 95 -11.50 3.44 -2.46
CA VAL A 95 -10.78 2.54 -1.55
C VAL A 95 -11.22 1.12 -1.79
N VAL A 96 -10.27 0.19 -1.78
CA VAL A 96 -10.50 -1.26 -1.84
C VAL A 96 -9.63 -1.94 -0.79
N LEU A 97 -10.21 -2.82 0.01
CA LEU A 97 -9.46 -3.72 0.90
C LEU A 97 -9.62 -5.15 0.40
N LEU A 98 -8.49 -5.82 0.24
CA LEU A 98 -8.43 -7.24 -0.09
C LEU A 98 -7.86 -8.01 1.11
N ASP A 99 -8.38 -9.21 1.36
CA ASP A 99 -7.82 -10.13 2.34
C ASP A 99 -6.53 -10.80 1.83
N GLU A 100 -5.94 -11.67 2.65
CA GLU A 100 -4.73 -12.42 2.32
C GLU A 100 -4.88 -13.36 1.11
N LYS A 101 -6.10 -13.68 0.72
CA LYS A 101 -6.42 -14.49 -0.47
C LYS A 101 -6.59 -13.65 -1.72
N GLY A 102 -6.59 -12.30 -1.57
CA GLY A 102 -6.89 -11.36 -2.63
C GLY A 102 -8.40 -11.19 -2.88
N GLU A 103 -9.25 -11.68 -1.96
CA GLU A 103 -10.69 -11.48 -2.05
C GLU A 103 -11.06 -10.09 -1.51
N GLN A 104 -11.95 -9.39 -2.20
CA GLN A 104 -12.39 -8.07 -1.77
C GLN A 104 -13.29 -8.19 -0.54
N ILE A 105 -12.87 -7.55 0.55
CA ILE A 105 -13.63 -7.52 1.80
C ILE A 105 -14.33 -6.16 2.03
N PHE A 106 -13.84 -5.09 1.40
CA PHE A 106 -14.41 -3.76 1.53
C PHE A 106 -14.13 -2.93 0.28
N GLU A 107 -15.09 -2.11 -0.13
CA GLU A 107 -14.89 -1.01 -1.08
C GLU A 107 -15.63 0.24 -0.63
N LEU A 108 -15.07 1.41 -0.99
CA LEU A 108 -15.67 2.71 -0.70
C LEU A 108 -15.48 3.64 -1.90
N SER A 109 -16.52 4.37 -2.22
CA SER A 109 -16.56 5.43 -3.22
C SER A 109 -17.16 6.67 -2.58
N ARG A 110 -16.36 7.75 -2.39
CA ARG A 110 -16.76 8.95 -1.67
C ARG A 110 -16.47 10.22 -2.44
N TYR A 111 -17.50 11.06 -2.59
CA TYR A 111 -17.34 12.43 -3.07
C TYR A 111 -16.72 13.32 -1.98
N LEU A 112 -15.72 14.13 -2.35
CA LEU A 112 -14.88 14.91 -1.42
C LEU A 112 -15.05 16.42 -1.56
N ASP A 113 -16.08 16.87 -2.28
CA ASP A 113 -16.24 18.26 -2.68
C ASP A 113 -15.06 18.76 -3.54
N ASN A 114 -14.75 20.07 -3.48
CA ASN A 114 -13.63 20.63 -4.24
C ASN A 114 -12.29 20.41 -3.53
N GLY A 115 -11.31 19.93 -4.27
CA GLY A 115 -9.95 19.71 -3.78
C GLY A 115 -8.95 19.57 -4.91
N THR A 116 -7.68 19.56 -4.57
CA THR A 116 -6.60 19.20 -5.50
C THR A 116 -6.46 17.68 -5.59
N ASN A 117 -5.85 17.19 -6.68
CA ASN A 117 -5.61 15.76 -6.82
C ASN A 117 -4.84 15.18 -5.62
N ASN A 118 -3.76 15.83 -5.20
CA ASN A 118 -2.97 15.39 -4.05
C ASN A 118 -3.77 15.38 -2.73
N GLU A 119 -4.69 16.34 -2.53
CA GLU A 119 -5.59 16.32 -1.37
C GLU A 119 -6.56 15.13 -1.44
N ALA A 120 -7.08 14.81 -2.63
CA ALA A 120 -7.95 13.66 -2.83
C ALA A 120 -7.23 12.33 -2.55
N GLU A 121 -5.98 12.16 -3.03
CA GLU A 121 -5.15 11.00 -2.77
C GLU A 121 -4.91 10.77 -1.26
N TYR A 122 -4.54 11.83 -0.53
CA TYR A 122 -4.38 11.73 0.92
C TYR A 122 -5.67 11.42 1.66
N ARG A 123 -6.81 12.02 1.24
CA ARG A 123 -8.12 11.75 1.83
C ARG A 123 -8.55 10.31 1.58
N ALA A 124 -8.29 9.76 0.38
CA ALA A 124 -8.55 8.36 0.07
C ALA A 124 -7.74 7.43 0.98
N LEU A 125 -6.44 7.70 1.15
CA LEU A 125 -5.58 6.95 2.06
C LEU A 125 -6.08 6.99 3.50
N VAL A 126 -6.41 8.18 4.03
CA VAL A 126 -6.92 8.34 5.39
C VAL A 126 -8.21 7.52 5.60
N ARG A 127 -9.14 7.57 4.63
CA ARG A 127 -10.38 6.79 4.70
C ARG A 127 -10.15 5.28 4.61
N GLY A 128 -9.20 4.85 3.77
CA GLY A 128 -8.83 3.44 3.68
C GLY A 128 -8.21 2.90 4.98
N LEU A 129 -7.34 3.68 5.60
CA LEU A 129 -6.75 3.33 6.90
C LEU A 129 -7.81 3.31 8.03
N GLU A 130 -8.76 4.24 8.01
CA GLU A 130 -9.89 4.22 8.96
C GLU A 130 -10.72 2.94 8.79
N ALA A 131 -11.10 2.60 7.55
CA ALA A 131 -11.89 1.40 7.28
C ALA A 131 -11.15 0.12 7.70
N ALA A 132 -9.85 0.01 7.38
CA ALA A 132 -9.05 -1.13 7.81
C ALA A 132 -8.97 -1.26 9.34
N ALA A 133 -8.77 -0.14 10.05
CA ALA A 133 -8.73 -0.15 11.50
C ALA A 133 -10.08 -0.49 12.14
N ASP A 134 -11.20 -0.03 11.56
CA ASP A 134 -12.56 -0.33 12.04
C ASP A 134 -12.93 -1.82 11.82
N LEU A 135 -12.31 -2.48 10.83
CA LEU A 135 -12.40 -3.93 10.61
C LEU A 135 -11.50 -4.75 11.55
N GLY A 136 -10.74 -4.09 12.43
CA GLY A 136 -9.84 -4.77 13.38
C GLY A 136 -8.55 -5.30 12.74
N VAL A 137 -8.19 -4.80 11.56
CA VAL A 137 -6.95 -5.16 10.85
C VAL A 137 -5.75 -4.81 11.72
N LYS A 138 -4.77 -5.72 11.79
CA LYS A 138 -3.53 -5.53 12.55
C LYS A 138 -2.36 -5.16 11.67
N ARG A 139 -2.31 -5.70 10.46
CA ARG A 139 -1.29 -5.40 9.47
C ARG A 139 -1.92 -4.89 8.18
N VAL A 140 -1.38 -3.80 7.63
CA VAL A 140 -1.87 -3.23 6.38
C VAL A 140 -0.74 -3.05 5.37
N GLU A 141 -0.93 -3.59 4.17
CA GLU A 141 -0.07 -3.36 3.02
C GLU A 141 -0.76 -2.34 2.10
N ILE A 142 -0.14 -1.19 1.89
CA ILE A 142 -0.74 -0.03 1.22
C ILE A 142 -0.14 0.11 -0.17
N PHE A 143 -0.98 0.09 -1.19
CA PHE A 143 -0.62 0.19 -2.59
C PHE A 143 -1.16 1.48 -3.19
N LEU A 144 -0.25 2.35 -3.64
CA LEU A 144 -0.56 3.68 -4.18
C LEU A 144 0.14 3.86 -5.53
N ASP A 145 -0.51 4.47 -6.50
CA ASP A 145 0.09 4.88 -7.77
C ASP A 145 0.64 6.32 -7.76
N SER A 146 0.40 7.05 -6.67
CA SER A 146 0.99 8.38 -6.43
C SER A 146 2.41 8.26 -5.86
N GLU A 147 3.41 8.38 -6.72
CA GLU A 147 4.82 8.40 -6.30
C GLU A 147 5.10 9.51 -5.26
N LEU A 148 4.44 10.67 -5.41
CA LEU A 148 4.57 11.78 -4.47
C LEU A 148 4.15 11.38 -3.06
N VAL A 149 2.95 10.81 -2.90
CA VAL A 149 2.41 10.39 -1.60
C VAL A 149 3.29 9.31 -0.99
N VAL A 150 3.69 8.29 -1.76
CA VAL A 150 4.61 7.22 -1.30
C VAL A 150 5.93 7.80 -0.80
N ARG A 151 6.55 8.73 -1.55
CA ARG A 151 7.82 9.34 -1.14
C ARG A 151 7.68 10.25 0.08
N GLN A 152 6.53 10.89 0.27
CA GLN A 152 6.25 11.68 1.46
C GLN A 152 6.04 10.79 2.69
N LEU A 153 5.22 9.75 2.60
CA LEU A 153 4.97 8.80 3.69
C LEU A 153 6.23 8.04 4.12
N SER A 154 7.11 7.71 3.17
CA SER A 154 8.42 7.08 3.45
C SER A 154 9.49 8.07 3.96
N GLY A 155 9.16 9.34 4.16
CA GLY A 155 10.09 10.38 4.66
C GLY A 155 11.14 10.85 3.64
N ARG A 156 11.07 10.37 2.38
CA ARG A 156 12.01 10.78 1.31
C ARG A 156 11.74 12.19 0.82
N TYR A 157 10.49 12.65 0.85
CA TYR A 157 10.08 14.00 0.48
C TYR A 157 9.38 14.69 1.65
N LYS A 158 9.69 15.97 1.85
CA LYS A 158 9.01 16.82 2.83
C LYS A 158 7.67 17.32 2.26
N VAL A 159 6.62 17.25 3.05
CA VAL A 159 5.36 17.93 2.75
C VAL A 159 5.55 19.42 3.04
N ARG A 160 5.37 20.28 2.03
CA ARG A 160 5.54 21.74 2.17
C ARG A 160 4.20 22.49 2.18
N ASN A 161 3.18 21.93 1.57
CA ASN A 161 1.87 22.53 1.53
C ASN A 161 1.15 22.30 2.87
N PRO A 162 0.69 23.36 3.59
CA PRO A 162 0.05 23.21 4.91
C PRO A 162 -1.22 22.35 4.89
N ARG A 163 -2.00 22.38 3.80
CA ARG A 163 -3.21 21.54 3.67
C ARG A 163 -2.84 20.07 3.56
N LEU A 164 -1.82 19.76 2.75
CA LEU A 164 -1.30 18.39 2.62
C LEU A 164 -0.61 17.94 3.92
N GLN A 165 0.05 18.84 4.65
CA GLN A 165 0.68 18.52 5.93
C GLN A 165 -0.37 18.00 6.93
N SER A 166 -1.51 18.66 7.05
CA SER A 166 -2.58 18.20 7.93
C SER A 166 -3.10 16.81 7.55
N LEU A 167 -3.22 16.51 6.25
CA LEU A 167 -3.65 15.20 5.76
C LEU A 167 -2.57 14.13 5.96
N PHE A 168 -1.31 14.49 5.74
CA PHE A 168 -0.15 13.64 6.03
C PHE A 168 -0.11 13.27 7.52
N ASP A 169 -0.26 14.24 8.43
CA ASP A 169 -0.27 14.00 9.88
C ASP A 169 -1.43 13.08 10.28
N GLN A 170 -2.60 13.24 9.64
CA GLN A 170 -3.74 12.33 9.82
C GLN A 170 -3.40 10.92 9.35
N ALA A 171 -2.81 10.74 8.16
CA ALA A 171 -2.42 9.43 7.65
C ALA A 171 -1.41 8.75 8.59
N MET A 172 -0.36 9.48 9.02
CA MET A 172 0.64 8.98 9.95
C MET A 172 0.05 8.58 11.31
N SER A 173 -0.90 9.36 11.83
CA SER A 173 -1.62 9.02 13.07
C SER A 173 -2.46 7.75 12.94
N ARG A 174 -3.08 7.49 11.76
CA ARG A 174 -3.84 6.26 11.53
C ARG A 174 -2.93 5.06 11.35
N LEU A 175 -1.77 5.23 10.70
CA LEU A 175 -0.78 4.16 10.57
C LEU A 175 -0.31 3.63 11.94
N GLN A 176 -0.22 4.48 12.95
CA GLN A 176 0.12 4.06 14.32
C GLN A 176 -0.93 3.16 15.01
N ARG A 177 -2.12 2.99 14.42
CA ARG A 177 -3.15 2.07 14.95
C ARG A 177 -2.92 0.61 14.56
N PHE A 178 -2.02 0.37 13.61
CA PHE A 178 -1.66 -0.97 13.14
C PHE A 178 -0.39 -1.44 13.85
N ASP A 179 -0.29 -2.73 14.05
CA ASP A 179 0.90 -3.35 14.65
C ASP A 179 2.08 -3.32 13.66
N ASP A 180 1.76 -3.41 12.34
CA ASP A 180 2.73 -3.28 11.26
C ASP A 180 2.08 -2.72 10.00
N TYR A 181 2.87 -2.04 9.15
CA TYR A 181 2.43 -1.57 7.85
C TYR A 181 3.57 -1.51 6.84
N ALA A 182 3.23 -1.69 5.56
CA ALA A 182 4.15 -1.48 4.46
C ALA A 182 3.50 -0.59 3.38
N ILE A 183 4.31 0.22 2.70
CA ILE A 183 3.82 1.16 1.67
C ILE A 183 4.56 0.88 0.37
N PHE A 184 3.79 0.64 -0.70
CA PHE A 184 4.29 0.30 -2.02
C PHE A 184 3.79 1.29 -3.07
N HIS A 185 4.69 1.69 -3.98
CA HIS A 185 4.30 2.34 -5.21
C HIS A 185 3.98 1.29 -6.25
N VAL A 186 2.84 1.42 -6.90
CA VAL A 186 2.38 0.51 -7.98
C VAL A 186 2.06 1.29 -9.24
N GLY A 187 2.08 0.62 -10.39
CA GLY A 187 1.60 1.20 -11.64
C GLY A 187 0.07 1.37 -11.60
N ARG A 188 -0.45 2.33 -12.37
CA ARG A 188 -1.91 2.60 -12.45
C ARG A 188 -2.73 1.40 -12.87
N GLU A 189 -2.14 0.51 -13.66
CA GLU A 189 -2.77 -0.74 -14.08
C GLU A 189 -3.13 -1.68 -12.90
N LEU A 190 -2.44 -1.54 -11.77
CA LEU A 190 -2.72 -2.31 -10.55
C LEU A 190 -3.66 -1.58 -9.58
N ASN A 191 -3.98 -0.29 -9.83
CA ASN A 191 -4.85 0.53 -8.99
C ASN A 191 -6.18 0.91 -9.66
N GLN A 192 -6.53 0.27 -10.79
CA GLN A 192 -7.70 0.63 -11.63
C GLN A 192 -9.02 0.61 -10.88
N GLN A 193 -9.20 -0.30 -9.93
CA GLN A 193 -10.45 -0.41 -9.19
C GLN A 193 -10.66 0.80 -8.27
N ALA A 194 -9.62 1.23 -7.55
CA ALA A 194 -9.68 2.43 -6.71
C ALA A 194 -9.86 3.71 -7.55
N ASP A 195 -9.15 3.82 -8.68
CA ASP A 195 -9.32 4.93 -9.65
C ASP A 195 -10.78 5.00 -10.14
N ARG A 196 -11.35 3.87 -10.57
CA ARG A 196 -12.76 3.81 -11.00
C ARG A 196 -13.72 4.30 -9.91
N LEU A 197 -13.55 3.82 -8.66
CA LEU A 197 -14.40 4.22 -7.52
C LEU A 197 -14.27 5.71 -7.21
N ALA A 198 -13.08 6.30 -7.31
CA ALA A 198 -12.85 7.73 -7.13
C ALA A 198 -13.58 8.56 -8.21
N ASN A 199 -13.51 8.12 -9.46
CA ASN A 199 -14.19 8.78 -10.57
C ASN A 199 -15.72 8.64 -10.49
N GLU A 200 -16.25 7.47 -10.14
CA GLU A 200 -17.68 7.23 -9.90
C GLU A 200 -18.21 8.12 -8.76
N ALA A 201 -17.40 8.35 -7.71
CA ALA A 201 -17.76 9.26 -6.64
C ALA A 201 -17.98 10.69 -7.13
N ILE A 202 -17.10 11.19 -8.01
CA ILE A 202 -17.24 12.53 -8.59
C ILE A 202 -18.51 12.63 -9.43
N ASP A 203 -18.76 11.64 -10.31
CA ASP A 203 -19.95 11.64 -11.17
C ASP A 203 -21.24 11.65 -10.35
N ARG A 204 -21.31 10.82 -9.32
CA ARG A 204 -22.46 10.73 -8.42
C ARG A 204 -22.67 12.02 -7.63
N GLY A 205 -21.59 12.61 -7.06
CA GLY A 205 -21.66 13.86 -6.29
C GLY A 205 -22.12 15.03 -7.15
N LEU A 206 -21.66 15.14 -8.40
CA LEU A 206 -22.07 16.18 -9.33
C LEU A 206 -23.55 16.06 -9.76
N GLN A 207 -24.12 14.88 -9.70
CA GLN A 207 -25.55 14.61 -9.99
C GLN A 207 -26.44 14.78 -8.75
N GLY A 208 -25.87 15.17 -7.59
CA GLY A 208 -26.62 15.32 -6.33
C GLY A 208 -27.03 14.01 -5.69
N GLY A 209 -26.37 12.92 -6.04
CA GLY A 209 -26.54 11.60 -5.42
C GLY A 209 -25.81 11.47 -4.08
N ASP A 210 -25.84 10.27 -3.51
CA ASP A 210 -25.18 9.96 -2.23
C ASP A 210 -23.69 10.31 -2.26
N THR A 211 -23.23 11.04 -1.25
CA THR A 211 -21.83 11.46 -1.16
C THR A 211 -20.88 10.32 -0.85
N GLU A 212 -21.36 9.24 -0.24
CA GLU A 212 -20.56 8.07 0.11
C GLU A 212 -21.35 6.79 -0.14
N THR A 213 -20.73 5.82 -0.78
CA THR A 213 -21.21 4.43 -0.87
C THR A 213 -20.10 3.49 -0.44
N TYR A 214 -20.44 2.45 0.30
CA TYR A 214 -19.52 1.39 0.69
C TYR A 214 -20.17 0.03 0.58
N ARG A 215 -19.35 -1.00 0.38
CA ARG A 215 -19.77 -2.40 0.37
C ARG A 215 -18.80 -3.21 1.22
N LEU A 216 -19.36 -4.00 2.13
CA LEU A 216 -18.66 -5.05 2.87
C LEU A 216 -18.97 -6.40 2.21
N ALA A 217 -17.96 -7.24 2.01
CA ALA A 217 -18.19 -8.63 1.67
C ALA A 217 -18.91 -9.32 2.85
N ARG A 218 -19.83 -10.21 2.53
CA ARG A 218 -20.60 -11.00 3.52
C ARG A 218 -19.87 -12.28 3.84
#